data_8275aef4db647b78cf9187d5a1123579
#
_entry.id   8275aef4db647b78cf9187d5a1123579
#
_cell.length_a   1.000
_cell.length_b   1.000
_cell.length_c   1.000
_cell.angle_alpha   90.00
_cell.angle_beta   90.00
_cell.angle_gamma   90.00
#
_symmetry.space_group_name_H-M   'P 1'
#
loop_
_entity.id
_entity.type
_entity.pdbx_description
1 polymer ?
#
loop_
_entity_poly.entity_id
_entity_poly.type
_entity_poly.pdbx_seq_one_letter_code
_entity_poly.pdbx_strand_id
1 'polypeptide(L)'
;MLTGRNVMLTQIFLKKGCIVPKHSHHNEQVTYVLEGKLKFLLGDDQDEEVIVNAGEVLVIPSNLPHSAEALEDTFDIDIFDPPRQDWLDGTDNYLREDELSE
;
A
#
# COMPACT_ATOMS: atom_id res chain seq x y z
N MET A 1 -12.75 -3.75 1.66
CA MET A 1 -12.28 -3.87 0.27
C MET A 1 -13.46 -3.86 -0.68
N LEU A 2 -13.35 -3.10 -1.74
CA LEU A 2 -14.39 -2.98 -2.74
C LEU A 2 -13.74 -3.21 -4.10
N THR A 3 -14.28 -4.11 -4.90
CA THR A 3 -13.69 -4.37 -6.21
C THR A 3 -14.74 -4.25 -7.30
N GLY A 4 -14.38 -3.52 -8.36
CA GLY A 4 -15.13 -3.48 -9.60
C GLY A 4 -14.48 -4.44 -10.59
N ARG A 5 -14.85 -4.28 -11.86
CA ARG A 5 -14.30 -5.11 -12.92
C ARG A 5 -12.83 -4.78 -13.18
N ASN A 6 -12.49 -3.51 -13.20
CA ASN A 6 -11.16 -3.06 -13.60
C ASN A 6 -10.35 -2.45 -12.46
N VAL A 7 -10.99 -2.12 -11.34
CA VAL A 7 -10.35 -1.38 -10.26
C VAL A 7 -10.78 -1.95 -8.92
N MET A 8 -9.82 -2.07 -8.01
CA MET A 8 -10.06 -2.47 -6.63
C MET A 8 -9.68 -1.32 -5.72
N LEU A 9 -10.51 -1.05 -4.71
CA LEU A 9 -10.25 -0.06 -3.68
C LEU A 9 -10.19 -0.73 -2.33
N THR A 10 -9.15 -0.46 -1.56
CA THR A 10 -8.99 -1.01 -0.21
C THR A 10 -8.77 0.12 0.79
N GLN A 11 -9.28 -0.08 1.99
CA GLN A 11 -9.07 0.81 3.13
C GLN A 11 -8.08 0.13 4.05
N ILE A 12 -7.00 0.83 4.39
CA ILE A 12 -5.88 0.26 5.13
C ILE A 12 -5.66 1.09 6.38
N PHE A 13 -5.59 0.41 7.53
CA PHE A 13 -5.20 1.02 8.79
C PHE A 13 -3.88 0.40 9.22
N LEU A 14 -2.86 1.23 9.42
CA LEU A 14 -1.54 0.79 9.83
C LEU A 14 -1.17 1.51 11.11
N LYS A 15 -0.78 0.76 12.12
CA LYS A 15 -0.29 1.35 13.36
C LYS A 15 1.11 1.87 13.17
N LYS A 16 1.45 2.92 13.89
CA LYS A 16 2.80 3.46 13.89
C LYS A 16 3.83 2.35 14.07
N GLY A 17 4.83 2.33 13.20
CA GLY A 17 5.90 1.33 13.23
C GLY A 17 5.62 0.11 12.38
N CYS A 18 4.41 -0.06 11.87
CA CYS A 18 4.08 -1.16 11.00
C CYS A 18 4.88 -1.05 9.71
N ILE A 19 5.45 -2.17 9.28
CA ILE A 19 6.23 -2.24 8.05
C ILE A 19 5.55 -3.18 7.08
N VAL A 20 5.30 -2.67 5.88
CA VAL A 20 4.87 -3.49 4.74
C VAL A 20 6.14 -3.89 4.01
N PRO A 21 6.50 -5.18 3.99
CA PRO A 21 7.76 -5.62 3.41
C PRO A 21 7.88 -5.32 1.93
N LYS A 22 9.12 -5.25 1.45
CA LYS A 22 9.38 -5.06 0.02
C LYS A 22 8.67 -6.12 -0.80
N HIS A 23 7.93 -5.67 -1.81
CA HIS A 23 7.23 -6.55 -2.73
C HIS A 23 6.99 -5.79 -4.04
N SER A 24 6.53 -6.50 -5.05
CA SER A 24 6.09 -5.90 -6.31
C SER A 24 4.89 -6.66 -6.82
N HIS A 25 4.12 -6.01 -7.67
CA HIS A 25 2.98 -6.62 -8.32
C HIS A 25 2.73 -5.93 -9.65
N HIS A 26 2.06 -6.65 -10.56
CA HIS A 26 1.80 -6.08 -11.89
C HIS A 26 0.75 -4.97 -11.87
N ASN A 27 -0.01 -4.88 -10.78
CA ASN A 27 -1.03 -3.85 -10.64
C ASN A 27 -0.39 -2.47 -10.49
N GLU A 28 -0.96 -1.48 -11.15
CA GLU A 28 -0.65 -0.10 -10.82
C GLU A 28 -1.36 0.22 -9.51
N GLN A 29 -0.71 0.98 -8.64
CA GLN A 29 -1.26 1.32 -7.34
C GLN A 29 -1.29 2.83 -7.15
N VAL A 30 -2.41 3.34 -6.65
CA VAL A 30 -2.51 4.72 -6.19
C VAL A 30 -2.80 4.67 -4.70
N THR A 31 -1.93 5.29 -3.92
CA THR A 31 -2.08 5.37 -2.46
C THR A 31 -2.45 6.79 -2.08
N TYR A 32 -3.58 6.94 -1.39
CA TYR A 32 -4.06 8.22 -0.90
C TYR A 32 -4.09 8.16 0.62
N VAL A 33 -3.22 8.94 1.27
CA VAL A 33 -3.16 8.98 2.73
C VAL A 33 -4.18 9.99 3.23
N LEU A 34 -5.13 9.52 4.03
CA LEU A 34 -6.17 10.37 4.61
C LEU A 34 -5.74 10.91 5.97
N GLU A 35 -5.07 10.07 6.77
CA GLU A 35 -4.58 10.44 8.09
C GLU A 35 -3.24 9.77 8.30
N GLY A 36 -2.33 10.46 8.97
CA GLY A 36 -1.04 9.89 9.32
C GLY A 36 0.05 10.21 8.32
N LYS A 37 1.02 9.31 8.22
CA LYS A 37 2.22 9.55 7.43
C LYS A 37 2.87 8.22 7.08
N LEU A 38 3.14 8.02 5.80
CA LEU A 38 3.82 6.81 5.31
C LEU A 38 5.17 7.19 4.71
N LYS A 39 6.16 6.35 4.96
CA LYS A 39 7.44 6.42 4.27
C LYS A 39 7.52 5.24 3.32
N PHE A 40 7.64 5.52 2.02
CA PHE A 40 7.86 4.50 1.00
C PHE A 40 9.31 4.46 0.62
N LEU A 41 9.81 3.24 0.39
CA LEU A 41 11.10 3.01 -0.25
C LEU A 41 10.82 2.34 -1.57
N LEU A 42 11.33 2.91 -2.65
CA LEU A 42 11.01 2.49 -4.01
C LEU A 42 12.24 1.96 -4.73
N GLY A 43 12.01 0.99 -5.62
CA GLY A 43 13.05 0.42 -6.46
C GLY A 43 13.66 -0.83 -5.85
N ASP A 44 14.44 -1.56 -6.67
CA ASP A 44 15.09 -2.79 -6.22
C ASP A 44 16.02 -2.55 -5.04
N ASP A 45 16.74 -1.43 -5.06
CA ASP A 45 17.69 -1.08 -4.02
C ASP A 45 17.04 -0.38 -2.84
N GLN A 46 15.77 -0.04 -2.95
CA GLN A 46 15.03 0.69 -1.91
C GLN A 46 15.70 2.00 -1.54
N ASP A 47 16.31 2.66 -2.52
CA ASP A 47 17.09 3.87 -2.29
C ASP A 47 16.34 5.16 -2.57
N GLU A 48 15.15 5.09 -3.14
CA GLU A 48 14.31 6.27 -3.32
C GLU A 48 13.28 6.34 -2.22
N GLU A 49 13.42 7.34 -1.34
CA GLU A 49 12.52 7.52 -0.22
C GLU A 49 11.46 8.58 -0.54
N VAL A 50 10.20 8.25 -0.30
CA VAL A 50 9.09 9.20 -0.49
C VAL A 50 8.25 9.23 0.76
N ILE A 51 8.06 10.40 1.33
CA ILE A 51 7.16 10.60 2.47
C ILE A 51 5.82 11.08 1.93
N VAL A 52 4.75 10.39 2.29
CA VAL A 52 3.39 10.74 1.89
C VAL A 52 2.65 11.16 3.14
N ASN A 53 2.30 12.43 3.21
CA ASN A 53 1.57 13.00 4.34
C ASN A 53 0.07 12.95 4.10
N ALA A 54 -0.70 13.18 5.17
CA ALA A 54 -2.15 13.25 5.06
C ALA A 54 -2.55 14.24 3.96
N GLY A 55 -3.47 13.82 3.09
CA GLY A 55 -3.93 14.60 1.95
C GLY A 55 -3.09 14.43 0.69
N GLU A 56 -2.02 13.64 0.74
CA GLU A 56 -1.14 13.45 -0.41
C GLU A 56 -1.36 12.08 -1.05
N VAL A 57 -0.93 11.97 -2.29
CA VAL A 57 -1.13 10.78 -3.12
C VAL A 57 0.22 10.37 -3.72
N LEU A 58 0.45 9.06 -3.75
CA LEU A 58 1.61 8.48 -4.45
C LEU A 58 1.12 7.47 -5.48
N VAL A 59 1.64 7.55 -6.69
CA VAL A 59 1.39 6.56 -7.73
C VAL A 59 2.58 5.62 -7.80
N ILE A 60 2.31 4.32 -7.70
CA ILE A 60 3.35 3.28 -7.79
C ILE A 60 3.12 2.54 -9.09
N PRO A 61 4.06 2.65 -10.06
CA PRO A 61 3.92 1.97 -11.35
C PRO A 61 3.93 0.45 -11.23
N SER A 62 3.38 -0.22 -12.24
CA SER A 62 3.43 -1.68 -12.35
C SER A 62 4.83 -2.19 -12.12
N ASN A 63 4.95 -3.25 -11.32
CA ASN A 63 6.18 -4.00 -11.10
C ASN A 63 7.32 -3.24 -10.41
N LEU A 64 7.08 -2.03 -9.94
CA LEU A 64 8.09 -1.30 -9.19
C LEU A 64 8.15 -1.87 -7.77
N PRO A 65 9.31 -2.42 -7.34
CA PRO A 65 9.44 -2.90 -5.97
C PRO A 65 9.27 -1.75 -4.98
N HIS A 66 8.54 -2.01 -3.90
CA HIS A 66 8.29 -0.98 -2.90
C HIS A 66 8.04 -1.59 -1.54
N SER A 67 8.37 -0.82 -0.52
CA SER A 67 8.03 -1.13 0.87
C SER A 67 7.51 0.14 1.52
N ALA A 68 6.89 0.00 2.67
CA ALA A 68 6.34 1.15 3.38
C ALA A 68 6.49 0.97 4.88
N GLU A 69 6.59 2.10 5.57
CA GLU A 69 6.59 2.13 7.02
C GLU A 69 5.62 3.22 7.48
N ALA A 70 4.75 2.88 8.43
CA ALA A 70 3.86 3.86 9.01
C ALA A 70 4.64 4.65 10.07
N LEU A 71 4.86 5.93 9.82
CA LEU A 71 5.56 6.80 10.75
C LEU A 71 4.63 7.32 11.86
N GLU A 72 3.34 7.20 11.64
CA GLU A 72 2.26 7.52 12.58
C GLU A 72 1.16 6.51 12.33
N ASP A 73 0.17 6.46 13.22
CA ASP A 73 -1.04 5.68 12.93
C ASP A 73 -1.64 6.25 11.66
N THR A 74 -1.85 5.42 10.66
CA THR A 74 -2.18 5.86 9.31
C THR A 74 -3.43 5.18 8.81
N PHE A 75 -4.29 5.97 8.17
CA PHE A 75 -5.42 5.48 7.41
C PHE A 75 -5.23 5.91 5.97
N ASP A 76 -5.12 4.94 5.07
CA ASP A 76 -4.98 5.24 3.66
C ASP A 76 -5.93 4.40 2.82
N ILE A 77 -6.13 4.86 1.59
CA ILE A 77 -6.90 4.15 0.58
C ILE A 77 -5.92 3.77 -0.52
N ASP A 78 -5.87 2.48 -0.84
CA ASP A 78 -5.10 1.98 -1.96
C ASP A 78 -6.04 1.59 -3.09
N ILE A 79 -5.72 2.03 -4.30
CA ILE A 79 -6.48 1.74 -5.50
C ILE A 79 -5.56 0.96 -6.44
N PHE A 80 -6.04 -0.18 -6.92
CA PHE A 80 -5.28 -1.07 -7.81
C PHE A 80 -5.99 -1.26 -9.13
N ASP A 81 -5.24 -1.23 -10.22
CA ASP A 81 -5.71 -1.56 -11.56
C ASP A 81 -4.71 -2.51 -12.21
N PRO A 82 -5.09 -3.73 -12.52
CA PRO A 82 -6.38 -4.37 -12.24
C PRO A 82 -6.50 -4.78 -10.77
N PRO A 83 -7.65 -5.31 -10.36
CA PRO A 83 -7.81 -5.82 -8.99
C PRO A 83 -6.75 -6.83 -8.64
N ARG A 84 -6.29 -6.79 -7.40
CA ARG A 84 -5.25 -7.71 -6.93
C ARG A 84 -5.83 -9.08 -6.66
N GLN A 85 -5.38 -10.06 -7.43
CA GLN A 85 -5.88 -11.42 -7.32
C GLN A 85 -5.49 -12.05 -5.99
N ASP A 86 -4.29 -11.75 -5.49
CA ASP A 86 -3.83 -12.27 -4.21
C ASP A 86 -4.71 -11.79 -3.05
N TRP A 87 -5.23 -10.55 -3.13
CA TRP A 87 -6.17 -10.05 -2.13
C TRP A 87 -7.51 -10.75 -2.23
N LEU A 88 -7.98 -10.99 -3.47
CA LEU A 88 -9.25 -11.68 -3.70
C LEU A 88 -9.17 -13.13 -3.26
N ASP A 89 -8.01 -13.77 -3.43
CA ASP A 89 -7.80 -15.18 -3.10
C ASP A 89 -7.37 -15.40 -1.65
N GLY A 90 -7.07 -14.33 -0.92
CA GLY A 90 -6.61 -14.44 0.45
C GLY A 90 -5.17 -14.90 0.56
N THR A 91 -4.34 -14.69 -0.47
CA THR A 91 -2.94 -15.12 -0.46
C THR A 91 -1.97 -13.98 -0.16
N ASP A 92 -2.47 -12.88 0.38
CA ASP A 92 -1.68 -11.70 0.71
C ASP A 92 -1.13 -11.78 2.15
N ASN A 93 -0.53 -12.90 2.50
CA ASN A 93 -0.10 -13.18 3.87
C ASN A 93 0.85 -12.12 4.43
N TYR A 94 1.65 -11.50 3.57
CA TYR A 94 2.59 -10.48 4.01
C TYR A 94 1.88 -9.20 4.53
N LEU A 95 0.58 -9.05 4.24
CA LEU A 95 -0.20 -7.91 4.70
C LEU A 95 -1.19 -8.25 5.81
N ARG A 96 -1.36 -9.54 6.12
CA ARG A 96 -2.40 -9.98 7.03
C ARG A 96 -1.94 -10.18 8.46
N GLU A 97 -0.68 -9.95 8.72
CA GLU A 97 -0.20 -10.01 10.09
C GLU A 97 -0.76 -8.81 10.83
N ASP A 98 -1.13 -8.98 11.94
CA ASP A 98 -1.40 -8.16 13.06
C ASP A 98 -1.53 -6.67 12.92
N GLU A 99 -0.74 -5.99 12.14
CA GLU A 99 -0.74 -4.54 12.12
C GLU A 99 -1.72 -3.96 11.14
N LEU A 100 -2.38 -4.80 10.38
CA LEU A 100 -3.33 -4.36 9.37
C LEU A 100 -4.73 -4.56 9.93
N SER A 101 -5.55 -3.51 9.91
CA SER A 101 -6.95 -3.63 10.30
C SER A 101 -7.81 -2.78 9.37
N GLU A 102 -9.06 -3.15 9.27
CA GLU A 102 -10.00 -2.43 8.41
C GLU A 102 -11.13 -1.85 9.22
#